data_a3be6aa6941a7644a938d346b524b927
#
_entry.id   a3be6aa6941a7644a938d346b524b927
#
_cell.length_a   1.000
_cell.length_b   1.000
_cell.length_c   1.000
_cell.angle_alpha   90.00
_cell.angle_beta   90.00
_cell.angle_gamma   90.00
#
_symmetry.space_group_name_H-M   'P 1'
#
loop_
_entity.id
_entity.type
_entity.pdbx_description
1 polymer ?
#
loop_
_entity_poly.entity_id
_entity_poly.type
_entity_poly.pdbx_seq_one_letter_code
_entity_poly.pdbx_strand_id
1 'polypeptide(L)'
;MPALALAVTLGLGLAGCGGMPTNTSLYSTKQAVVERATFTMDVATNASGLPISEQQRLIGWFDTMDLRYGDRVAIDNPGQNPAVTTAVGDLASRYGLMISDTAPVTNGFIEPGQARVVITRSTAAVPGCPDWSAKSDMNYNNATSPNFGCAINSNLAAMVADPQDLLEGKKGASETVIATSNKAISTYRETAPTGAAGLMDASTGSGGGGGGGN
;
A
#
# COMPACT_ATOMS: atom_id res chain seq x y z
N MET A 1 -50.38 -6.83 -35.36
CA MET A 1 -50.08 -6.79 -33.91
C MET A 1 -49.07 -7.90 -33.48
N PRO A 2 -49.14 -9.19 -33.94
CA PRO A 2 -48.15 -10.19 -33.46
C PRO A 2 -46.71 -9.97 -33.92
N ALA A 3 -46.51 -9.40 -35.10
CA ALA A 3 -45.15 -9.11 -35.60
C ALA A 3 -44.40 -8.07 -34.77
N LEU A 4 -45.10 -7.09 -34.21
CA LEU A 4 -44.50 -6.07 -33.36
C LEU A 4 -44.08 -6.67 -31.99
N ALA A 5 -44.88 -7.53 -31.43
CA ALA A 5 -44.58 -8.25 -30.20
C ALA A 5 -43.36 -9.16 -30.36
N LEU A 6 -43.24 -9.85 -31.50
CA LEU A 6 -42.10 -10.69 -31.81
C LEU A 6 -40.82 -9.89 -31.99
N ALA A 7 -40.89 -8.74 -32.63
CA ALA A 7 -39.74 -7.85 -32.80
C ALA A 7 -39.23 -7.27 -31.45
N VAL A 8 -40.16 -6.90 -30.55
CA VAL A 8 -39.81 -6.39 -29.22
C VAL A 8 -39.17 -7.48 -28.35
N THR A 9 -39.72 -8.71 -28.38
CA THR A 9 -39.14 -9.84 -27.62
C THR A 9 -37.77 -10.24 -28.15
N LEU A 10 -37.57 -10.20 -29.47
CA LEU A 10 -36.26 -10.48 -30.07
C LEU A 10 -35.26 -9.36 -29.71
N GLY A 11 -35.66 -8.09 -29.72
CA GLY A 11 -34.83 -6.95 -29.34
C GLY A 11 -34.42 -6.98 -27.87
N LEU A 12 -35.31 -7.35 -26.96
CA LEU A 12 -35.01 -7.53 -25.54
C LEU A 12 -34.09 -8.74 -25.29
N GLY A 13 -34.19 -9.80 -26.07
CA GLY A 13 -33.26 -10.94 -25.97
C GLY A 13 -31.83 -10.63 -26.41
N LEU A 14 -31.64 -9.71 -27.37
CA LEU A 14 -30.30 -9.27 -27.80
C LEU A 14 -29.67 -8.25 -26.85
N ALA A 15 -30.44 -7.54 -26.06
CA ALA A 15 -29.93 -6.60 -25.06
C ALA A 15 -29.19 -7.28 -23.90
N GLY A 16 -29.33 -8.60 -23.74
CA GLY A 16 -28.59 -9.38 -22.72
C GLY A 16 -27.11 -9.64 -23.03
N CYS A 17 -26.59 -9.20 -24.18
CA CYS A 17 -25.19 -9.31 -24.54
C CYS A 17 -24.36 -8.14 -23.95
N GLY A 18 -24.64 -7.74 -22.71
CA GLY A 18 -23.85 -6.73 -22.03
C GLY A 18 -22.55 -7.32 -21.50
N GLY A 19 -21.48 -6.56 -21.58
CA GLY A 19 -20.29 -6.83 -20.79
C GLY A 19 -19.13 -7.51 -21.51
N MET A 20 -18.87 -7.19 -22.78
CA MET A 20 -17.57 -7.52 -23.38
C MET A 20 -16.47 -6.63 -22.78
N PRO A 21 -15.30 -7.20 -22.48
CA PRO A 21 -14.12 -6.40 -22.10
C PRO A 21 -13.76 -5.37 -23.17
N THR A 22 -13.37 -4.18 -22.73
CA THR A 22 -13.03 -3.06 -23.62
C THR A 22 -11.61 -2.51 -23.42
N ASN A 23 -10.95 -2.86 -22.30
CA ASN A 23 -9.60 -2.40 -22.01
C ASN A 23 -8.58 -3.22 -22.83
N THR A 24 -8.00 -2.62 -23.85
CA THR A 24 -6.97 -3.24 -24.69
C THR A 24 -5.55 -3.00 -24.19
N SER A 25 -5.39 -2.26 -23.08
CA SER A 25 -4.07 -2.06 -22.46
C SER A 25 -3.69 -3.23 -21.55
N LEU A 26 -2.40 -3.38 -21.29
CA LEU A 26 -1.88 -4.35 -20.31
C LEU A 26 -2.07 -3.89 -18.86
N TYR A 27 -2.42 -2.63 -18.66
CA TYR A 27 -2.61 -2.07 -17.33
C TYR A 27 -4.03 -2.34 -16.83
N SER A 28 -4.12 -2.74 -15.56
CA SER A 28 -5.41 -2.85 -14.88
C SER A 28 -6.04 -1.46 -14.71
N THR A 29 -7.34 -1.36 -14.95
CA THR A 29 -8.14 -0.19 -14.57
C THR A 29 -8.46 -0.17 -13.07
N LYS A 30 -8.25 -1.31 -12.39
CA LYS A 30 -8.50 -1.49 -10.95
C LYS A 30 -7.20 -1.27 -10.18
N GLN A 31 -6.88 0.00 -9.95
CA GLN A 31 -5.70 0.41 -9.18
C GLN A 31 -6.07 0.66 -7.72
N ALA A 32 -5.09 0.47 -6.82
CA ALA A 32 -5.26 0.85 -5.43
C ALA A 32 -5.34 2.39 -5.31
N VAL A 33 -6.36 2.85 -4.60
CA VAL A 33 -6.56 4.25 -4.26
C VAL A 33 -6.23 4.41 -2.78
N VAL A 34 -5.40 5.40 -2.46
CA VAL A 34 -5.03 5.73 -1.10
C VAL A 34 -5.79 6.96 -0.67
N GLU A 35 -6.55 6.82 0.41
CA GLU A 35 -7.26 7.92 1.06
C GLU A 35 -6.53 8.28 2.36
N ARG A 36 -6.43 9.58 2.63
CA ARG A 36 -5.82 10.13 3.84
C ARG A 36 -6.85 10.93 4.62
N ALA A 37 -7.07 10.56 5.87
CA ALA A 37 -7.85 11.33 6.84
C ALA A 37 -6.92 11.94 7.88
N THR A 38 -7.15 13.19 8.23
CA THR A 38 -6.38 13.91 9.24
C THR A 38 -7.32 14.35 10.36
N PHE A 39 -6.99 13.98 11.58
CA PHE A 39 -7.72 14.35 12.79
C PHE A 39 -6.82 15.21 13.65
N THR A 40 -7.37 16.25 14.24
CA THR A 40 -6.60 17.20 15.05
C THR A 40 -7.24 17.41 16.41
N MET A 41 -6.41 17.58 17.42
CA MET A 41 -6.81 17.96 18.77
C MET A 41 -5.83 18.96 19.35
N ASP A 42 -6.34 20.11 19.77
CA ASP A 42 -5.54 21.12 20.46
C ASP A 42 -5.53 20.83 21.96
N VAL A 43 -4.34 20.82 22.54
CA VAL A 43 -4.08 20.55 23.95
C VAL A 43 -3.40 21.76 24.58
N ALA A 44 -3.84 22.13 25.79
CA ALA A 44 -3.21 23.21 26.53
C ALA A 44 -1.84 22.75 27.06
N THR A 45 -0.86 23.62 26.97
CA THR A 45 0.53 23.36 27.39
C THR A 45 0.99 24.37 28.41
N ASN A 46 1.94 24.00 29.24
CA ASN A 46 2.59 24.89 30.19
C ASN A 46 4.12 24.76 30.12
N ALA A 47 4.84 25.51 30.95
CA ALA A 47 6.30 25.50 30.98
C ALA A 47 6.89 24.11 31.32
N SER A 48 6.17 23.28 32.07
CA SER A 48 6.60 21.92 32.46
C SER A 48 6.12 20.83 31.49
N GLY A 49 5.43 21.19 30.40
CA GLY A 49 4.98 20.26 29.38
C GLY A 49 3.45 20.17 29.29
N LEU A 50 2.92 18.95 29.24
CA LEU A 50 1.48 18.67 29.12
C LEU A 50 0.89 18.39 30.51
N PRO A 51 -0.09 19.19 30.99
CA PRO A 51 -0.78 18.94 32.26
C PRO A 51 -1.45 17.57 32.30
N ILE A 52 -1.57 16.97 33.49
CA ILE A 52 -2.15 15.64 33.67
C ILE A 52 -3.60 15.56 33.13
N SER A 53 -4.39 16.62 33.32
CA SER A 53 -5.75 16.70 32.77
C SER A 53 -5.77 16.61 31.25
N GLU A 54 -4.82 17.28 30.58
CA GLU A 54 -4.68 17.24 29.12
C GLU A 54 -4.16 15.88 28.65
N GLN A 55 -3.27 15.25 29.39
CA GLN A 55 -2.82 13.88 29.10
C GLN A 55 -4.00 12.91 29.14
N GLN A 56 -4.87 12.99 30.15
CA GLN A 56 -6.06 12.16 30.25
C GLN A 56 -7.05 12.43 29.11
N ARG A 57 -7.24 13.70 28.75
CA ARG A 57 -8.09 14.09 27.61
C ARG A 57 -7.54 13.55 26.30
N LEU A 58 -6.22 13.60 26.10
CA LEU A 58 -5.57 13.08 24.91
C LEU A 58 -5.67 11.54 24.83
N ILE A 59 -5.53 10.82 25.96
CA ILE A 59 -5.73 9.37 26.00
C ILE A 59 -7.15 9.02 25.60
N GLY A 60 -8.16 9.69 26.19
CA GLY A 60 -9.56 9.47 25.82
C GLY A 60 -9.86 9.74 24.36
N TRP A 61 -9.14 10.71 23.75
CA TRP A 61 -9.26 10.97 22.33
C TRP A 61 -8.60 9.88 21.48
N PHE A 62 -7.42 9.39 21.88
CA PHE A 62 -6.75 8.27 21.20
C PHE A 62 -7.62 7.00 21.22
N ASP A 63 -8.26 6.73 22.37
CA ASP A 63 -9.20 5.61 22.52
C ASP A 63 -10.43 5.78 21.60
N THR A 64 -11.00 7.00 21.56
CA THR A 64 -12.15 7.31 20.69
C THR A 64 -11.81 7.18 19.22
N MET A 65 -10.60 7.57 18.82
CA MET A 65 -10.11 7.44 17.46
C MET A 65 -9.69 6.02 17.08
N ASP A 66 -9.73 5.07 18.04
CA ASP A 66 -9.20 3.71 17.85
C ASP A 66 -7.79 3.77 17.25
N LEU A 67 -6.88 4.45 17.97
CA LEU A 67 -5.52 4.66 17.52
C LEU A 67 -4.80 3.32 17.38
N ARG A 68 -4.27 3.04 16.18
CA ARG A 68 -3.75 1.72 15.83
C ARG A 68 -2.51 1.77 14.96
N TYR A 69 -1.87 0.63 14.81
CA TYR A 69 -0.73 0.49 13.91
C TYR A 69 -1.09 0.93 12.48
N GLY A 70 -0.21 1.71 11.86
CA GLY A 70 -0.42 2.35 10.55
C GLY A 70 -0.89 3.80 10.64
N ASP A 71 -1.40 4.25 11.80
CA ASP A 71 -1.64 5.66 12.05
C ASP A 71 -0.31 6.39 12.29
N ARG A 72 -0.23 7.63 11.86
CA ARG A 72 0.92 8.51 12.13
C ARG A 72 0.48 9.60 13.09
N VAL A 73 1.17 9.71 14.21
CA VAL A 73 0.96 10.78 15.19
C VAL A 73 2.04 11.83 15.00
N ALA A 74 1.65 13.07 14.88
CA ALA A 74 2.56 14.21 14.81
C ALA A 74 2.10 15.29 15.78
N ILE A 75 3.00 16.19 16.14
CA ILE A 75 2.69 17.34 17.00
C ILE A 75 3.16 18.62 16.32
N ASP A 76 2.25 19.58 16.20
CA ASP A 76 2.56 20.95 15.87
C ASP A 76 2.63 21.75 17.18
N ASN A 77 3.84 22.10 17.58
CA ASN A 77 4.15 22.76 18.84
C ASN A 77 4.84 24.11 18.57
N PRO A 78 4.07 25.17 18.35
CA PRO A 78 4.64 26.50 18.07
C PRO A 78 5.52 27.02 19.21
N GLY A 79 5.24 26.60 20.44
CA GLY A 79 6.04 26.95 21.61
C GLY A 79 7.39 26.23 21.71
N GLN A 80 7.65 25.26 20.83
CA GLN A 80 8.89 24.48 20.76
C GLN A 80 9.32 23.86 22.10
N ASN A 81 8.38 23.58 22.99
CA ASN A 81 8.68 22.98 24.28
C ASN A 81 8.90 21.46 24.13
N PRO A 82 10.12 20.95 24.33
CA PRO A 82 10.41 19.52 24.13
C PRO A 82 9.68 18.63 25.14
N ALA A 83 9.33 19.13 26.32
CA ALA A 83 8.59 18.37 27.32
C ALA A 83 7.16 18.01 26.84
N VAL A 84 6.54 18.86 26.02
CA VAL A 84 5.26 18.60 25.39
C VAL A 84 5.38 17.46 24.38
N THR A 85 6.39 17.53 23.49
CA THR A 85 6.66 16.50 22.49
C THR A 85 6.96 15.14 23.13
N THR A 86 7.79 15.14 24.18
CA THR A 86 8.08 13.92 24.94
C THR A 86 6.82 13.34 25.57
N ALA A 87 6.00 14.16 26.25
CA ALA A 87 4.78 13.68 26.89
C ALA A 87 3.78 13.07 25.90
N VAL A 88 3.59 13.70 24.73
CA VAL A 88 2.74 13.15 23.65
C VAL A 88 3.33 11.85 23.10
N GLY A 89 4.68 11.79 22.94
CA GLY A 89 5.38 10.59 22.50
C GLY A 89 5.21 9.41 23.44
N ASP A 90 5.33 9.65 24.74
CA ASP A 90 5.13 8.63 25.76
C ASP A 90 3.70 8.09 25.74
N LEU A 91 2.70 8.95 25.48
CA LEU A 91 1.31 8.53 25.34
C LEU A 91 1.10 7.72 24.05
N ALA A 92 1.63 8.18 22.90
CA ALA A 92 1.50 7.47 21.63
C ALA A 92 2.21 6.11 21.66
N SER A 93 3.32 6.00 22.41
CA SER A 93 4.10 4.76 22.54
C SER A 93 3.28 3.61 23.19
N ARG A 94 2.30 3.94 24.03
CA ARG A 94 1.38 2.95 24.63
C ARG A 94 0.53 2.23 23.58
N TYR A 95 0.30 2.89 22.45
CA TYR A 95 -0.40 2.34 21.28
C TYR A 95 0.57 1.76 20.23
N GLY A 96 1.86 1.66 20.56
CA GLY A 96 2.90 1.13 19.67
C GLY A 96 3.33 2.11 18.56
N LEU A 97 3.05 3.40 18.73
CA LEU A 97 3.36 4.43 17.74
C LEU A 97 4.46 5.36 18.20
N MET A 98 5.25 5.83 17.24
CA MET A 98 6.23 6.89 17.44
C MET A 98 5.72 8.19 16.83
N ILE A 99 6.13 9.32 17.41
CA ILE A 99 5.83 10.63 16.82
C ILE A 99 6.64 10.82 15.54
N SER A 100 5.97 11.35 14.51
CA SER A 100 6.61 11.78 13.28
C SER A 100 7.35 13.10 13.50
N ASP A 101 8.53 13.25 12.87
CA ASP A 101 9.37 14.44 13.01
C ASP A 101 8.72 15.72 12.48
N THR A 102 7.77 15.59 11.54
CA THR A 102 7.09 16.72 10.92
C THR A 102 5.58 16.54 11.01
N ALA A 103 4.91 17.58 11.51
CA ALA A 103 3.45 17.66 11.48
C ALA A 103 2.97 18.11 10.09
N PRO A 104 1.91 17.52 9.57
CA PRO A 104 1.27 18.01 8.36
C PRO A 104 0.64 19.39 8.62
N VAL A 105 0.57 20.21 7.58
CA VAL A 105 -0.13 21.49 7.65
C VAL A 105 -1.62 21.24 7.90
N THR A 106 -2.16 21.83 8.95
CA THR A 106 -3.56 21.72 9.35
C THR A 106 -4.26 23.07 9.27
N ASN A 107 -5.59 23.04 9.10
CA ASN A 107 -6.38 24.23 9.08
C ASN A 107 -6.53 24.85 10.48
N GLY A 108 -6.59 26.18 10.53
CA GLY A 108 -6.81 26.94 11.76
C GLY A 108 -5.50 27.30 12.47
N PHE A 109 -5.59 28.37 13.24
CA PHE A 109 -4.51 28.88 14.05
C PHE A 109 -4.40 28.10 15.36
N ILE A 110 -3.18 27.90 15.86
CA ILE A 110 -2.93 27.30 17.18
C ILE A 110 -2.72 28.45 18.15
N GLU A 111 -3.57 28.52 19.18
CA GLU A 111 -3.51 29.59 20.17
C GLU A 111 -2.19 29.50 21.00
N PRO A 112 -1.66 30.64 21.44
CA PRO A 112 -0.52 30.66 22.34
C PRO A 112 -0.78 29.83 23.61
N GLY A 113 0.17 28.98 23.96
CA GLY A 113 0.03 28.05 25.10
C GLY A 113 -0.73 26.78 24.76
N GLN A 114 -0.95 26.51 23.50
CA GLN A 114 -1.49 25.24 22.98
C GLN A 114 -0.50 24.57 22.03
N ALA A 115 -0.65 23.26 21.90
CA ALA A 115 -0.05 22.45 20.85
C ALA A 115 -1.14 21.63 20.16
N ARG A 116 -0.96 21.37 18.90
CA ARG A 116 -1.88 20.55 18.10
C ARG A 116 -1.33 19.17 17.90
N VAL A 117 -2.04 18.16 18.40
CA VAL A 117 -1.76 16.76 18.10
C VAL A 117 -2.53 16.38 16.84
N VAL A 118 -1.84 15.75 15.90
CA VAL A 118 -2.38 15.40 14.59
C VAL A 118 -2.26 13.90 14.40
N ILE A 119 -3.37 13.22 14.17
CA ILE A 119 -3.41 11.83 13.72
C ILE A 119 -3.65 11.83 12.22
N THR A 120 -2.76 11.21 11.46
CA THR A 120 -2.96 10.96 10.04
C THR A 120 -3.17 9.48 9.82
N ARG A 121 -4.35 9.13 9.32
CA ARG A 121 -4.71 7.75 8.95
C ARG A 121 -4.79 7.64 7.46
N SER A 122 -4.06 6.68 6.91
CA SER A 122 -4.09 6.35 5.50
C SER A 122 -4.72 4.98 5.31
N THR A 123 -5.61 4.86 4.33
CA THR A 123 -6.24 3.59 3.97
C THR A 123 -6.07 3.37 2.47
N ALA A 124 -5.86 2.13 2.06
CA ALA A 124 -5.83 1.75 0.66
C ALA A 124 -7.00 0.83 0.35
N ALA A 125 -7.65 1.08 -0.77
CA ALA A 125 -8.73 0.25 -1.28
C ALA A 125 -8.71 0.23 -2.82
N VAL A 126 -9.35 -0.77 -3.41
CA VAL A 126 -9.51 -0.85 -4.87
C VAL A 126 -10.98 -0.68 -5.19
N PRO A 127 -11.42 0.51 -5.61
CA PRO A 127 -12.81 0.79 -5.90
C PRO A 127 -13.35 -0.09 -7.03
N GLY A 128 -14.58 -0.55 -6.89
CA GLY A 128 -15.27 -1.35 -7.90
C GLY A 128 -14.69 -2.77 -8.06
N CYS A 129 -14.04 -3.31 -7.05
CA CYS A 129 -13.64 -4.71 -6.96
C CYS A 129 -14.47 -5.47 -5.92
N PRO A 130 -14.81 -6.74 -6.19
CA PRO A 130 -14.64 -7.46 -7.45
C PRO A 130 -15.58 -6.98 -8.56
N ASP A 131 -15.18 -7.10 -9.83
CA ASP A 131 -15.97 -6.66 -10.97
C ASP A 131 -16.32 -7.86 -11.88
N TRP A 132 -17.56 -8.30 -11.79
CA TRP A 132 -18.12 -9.42 -12.56
C TRP A 132 -19.03 -8.96 -13.70
N SER A 133 -18.88 -7.73 -14.14
CA SER A 133 -19.74 -7.13 -15.18
C SER A 133 -19.56 -7.75 -16.57
N ALA A 134 -18.40 -8.35 -16.86
CA ALA A 134 -18.14 -9.05 -18.11
C ALA A 134 -18.03 -10.56 -17.92
N LYS A 135 -18.51 -11.31 -18.91
CA LYS A 135 -18.35 -12.75 -18.98
C LYS A 135 -16.97 -13.10 -19.52
N SER A 136 -16.34 -14.13 -18.95
CA SER A 136 -15.00 -14.57 -19.37
C SER A 136 -14.96 -15.30 -20.70
N ASP A 137 -16.10 -15.82 -21.16
CA ASP A 137 -16.27 -16.61 -22.37
C ASP A 137 -16.46 -15.77 -23.66
N MET A 138 -16.68 -14.46 -23.49
CA MET A 138 -16.94 -13.54 -24.61
C MET A 138 -15.93 -12.41 -24.62
N ASN A 139 -14.78 -12.64 -25.24
CA ASN A 139 -13.70 -11.64 -25.34
C ASN A 139 -13.18 -11.55 -26.80
N TYR A 140 -14.06 -11.18 -27.71
CA TYR A 140 -13.71 -11.05 -29.14
C TYR A 140 -12.74 -9.88 -29.41
N ASN A 141 -12.63 -8.93 -28.49
CA ASN A 141 -11.72 -7.77 -28.60
C ASN A 141 -10.30 -8.07 -28.10
N ASN A 142 -10.04 -9.27 -27.59
CA ASN A 142 -8.78 -9.61 -26.93
C ASN A 142 -8.38 -8.55 -25.87
N ALA A 143 -9.37 -8.06 -25.14
CA ALA A 143 -9.20 -7.04 -24.10
C ALA A 143 -9.04 -7.68 -22.71
N THR A 144 -8.48 -6.94 -21.76
CA THR A 144 -8.39 -7.39 -20.37
C THR A 144 -9.77 -7.38 -19.70
N SER A 145 -10.08 -8.42 -18.91
CA SER A 145 -11.32 -8.48 -18.14
C SER A 145 -11.48 -7.28 -17.21
N PRO A 146 -12.69 -6.77 -16.97
CA PRO A 146 -12.94 -5.72 -15.98
C PRO A 146 -12.46 -6.10 -14.57
N ASN A 147 -12.45 -7.39 -14.24
CA ASN A 147 -11.93 -7.91 -12.98
C ASN A 147 -10.39 -8.06 -12.96
N PHE A 148 -9.70 -7.76 -14.07
CA PHE A 148 -8.25 -7.90 -14.17
C PHE A 148 -7.55 -6.97 -13.16
N GLY A 149 -6.72 -7.54 -12.33
CA GLY A 149 -5.98 -6.84 -11.30
C GLY A 149 -6.72 -6.67 -9.96
N CYS A 150 -8.04 -6.93 -9.90
CA CYS A 150 -8.79 -6.82 -8.66
C CYS A 150 -8.18 -7.64 -7.52
N ALA A 151 -7.91 -8.92 -7.74
CA ALA A 151 -7.38 -9.79 -6.67
C ALA A 151 -5.98 -9.33 -6.22
N ILE A 152 -5.09 -9.06 -7.16
CA ILE A 152 -3.70 -8.66 -6.85
C ILE A 152 -3.68 -7.30 -6.15
N ASN A 153 -4.37 -6.31 -6.71
CA ASN A 153 -4.33 -4.94 -6.18
C ASN A 153 -5.10 -4.83 -4.85
N SER A 154 -6.20 -5.59 -4.67
CA SER A 154 -6.91 -5.63 -3.39
C SER A 154 -6.06 -6.31 -2.30
N ASN A 155 -5.37 -7.41 -2.62
CA ASN A 155 -4.45 -8.03 -1.68
C ASN A 155 -3.27 -7.09 -1.35
N LEU A 156 -2.70 -6.41 -2.34
CA LEU A 156 -1.67 -5.42 -2.11
C LEU A 156 -2.16 -4.31 -1.18
N ALA A 157 -3.34 -3.75 -1.46
CA ALA A 157 -3.95 -2.70 -0.63
C ALA A 157 -4.23 -3.17 0.81
N ALA A 158 -4.63 -4.44 0.99
CA ALA A 158 -4.91 -5.00 2.30
C ALA A 158 -3.64 -5.37 3.10
N MET A 159 -2.56 -5.70 2.42
CA MET A 159 -1.32 -6.19 3.05
C MET A 159 -0.28 -5.08 3.29
N VAL A 160 -0.39 -3.95 2.62
CA VAL A 160 0.55 -2.85 2.80
C VAL A 160 0.44 -2.29 4.21
N ALA A 161 1.58 -2.21 4.90
CA ALA A 161 1.63 -1.72 6.28
C ALA A 161 1.41 -0.19 6.37
N ASP A 162 1.92 0.54 5.39
CA ASP A 162 1.73 1.98 5.24
C ASP A 162 1.21 2.27 3.82
N PRO A 163 -0.08 2.60 3.68
CA PRO A 163 -0.67 2.90 2.37
C PRO A 163 0.02 4.04 1.61
N GLN A 164 0.68 4.96 2.29
CA GLN A 164 1.44 6.03 1.64
C GLN A 164 2.60 5.50 0.79
N ASP A 165 3.16 4.36 1.17
CA ASP A 165 4.25 3.73 0.41
C ASP A 165 3.80 3.30 -1.01
N LEU A 166 2.49 3.16 -1.25
CA LEU A 166 1.95 2.90 -2.60
C LEU A 166 2.04 4.13 -3.52
N LEU A 167 2.07 5.33 -2.95
CA LEU A 167 2.13 6.59 -3.69
C LEU A 167 3.57 7.09 -3.84
N GLU A 168 4.33 7.06 -2.76
CA GLU A 168 5.62 7.72 -2.67
C GLU A 168 6.79 6.73 -2.72
N GLY A 169 6.50 5.44 -2.51
CA GLY A 169 7.52 4.44 -2.24
C GLY A 169 8.14 4.63 -0.85
N LYS A 170 8.74 3.59 -0.32
CA LYS A 170 9.44 3.67 0.96
C LYS A 170 10.84 4.26 0.78
N LYS A 171 11.14 5.34 1.50
CA LYS A 171 12.51 5.85 1.58
C LYS A 171 13.35 4.80 2.31
N GLY A 172 14.25 4.15 1.60
CA GLY A 172 15.22 3.22 2.20
C GLY A 172 16.23 3.97 3.06
N ALA A 173 16.77 3.33 4.07
CA ALA A 173 17.97 3.81 4.75
C ALA A 173 19.10 3.83 3.70
N SER A 174 19.46 5.03 3.26
CA SER A 174 20.21 5.27 2.03
C SER A 174 21.62 4.65 1.97
N GLU A 175 22.24 4.38 3.09
CA GLU A 175 23.65 3.93 3.09
C GLU A 175 23.82 2.42 2.88
N THR A 176 22.97 1.58 3.50
CA THR A 176 23.12 0.13 3.43
C THR A 176 22.63 -0.46 2.11
N VAL A 177 21.57 0.08 1.55
CA VAL A 177 20.97 -0.40 0.29
C VAL A 177 21.88 -0.04 -0.90
N ILE A 178 22.43 1.18 -0.92
CA ILE A 178 23.31 1.64 -2.00
C ILE A 178 24.61 0.84 -2.00
N ALA A 179 25.23 0.62 -0.84
CA ALA A 179 26.46 -0.15 -0.73
C ALA A 179 26.26 -1.61 -1.18
N THR A 180 25.16 -2.25 -0.74
CA THR A 180 24.82 -3.63 -1.11
C THR A 180 24.48 -3.74 -2.60
N SER A 181 23.70 -2.78 -3.14
CA SER A 181 23.36 -2.74 -4.56
C SER A 181 24.59 -2.50 -5.43
N ASN A 182 25.45 -1.56 -5.06
CA ASN A 182 26.68 -1.28 -5.79
C ASN A 182 27.62 -2.48 -5.77
N LYS A 183 27.74 -3.17 -4.62
CA LYS A 183 28.52 -4.41 -4.52
C LYS A 183 27.96 -5.51 -5.40
N ALA A 184 26.65 -5.71 -5.42
CA ALA A 184 26.01 -6.71 -6.28
C ALA A 184 26.23 -6.39 -7.77
N ILE A 185 26.09 -5.13 -8.16
CA ILE A 185 26.31 -4.68 -9.53
C ILE A 185 27.77 -4.83 -9.93
N SER A 186 28.74 -4.47 -9.07
CA SER A 186 30.18 -4.64 -9.36
C SER A 186 30.52 -6.11 -9.50
N THR A 187 30.07 -6.96 -8.57
CA THR A 187 30.29 -8.41 -8.65
C THR A 187 29.70 -8.98 -9.94
N TYR A 188 28.50 -8.58 -10.33
CA TYR A 188 27.89 -9.03 -11.59
C TYR A 188 28.68 -8.59 -12.82
N ARG A 189 29.24 -7.38 -12.84
CA ARG A 189 30.05 -6.85 -13.95
C ARG A 189 31.44 -7.48 -14.02
N GLU A 190 31.99 -7.86 -12.89
CA GLU A 190 33.33 -8.44 -12.78
C GLU A 190 33.31 -9.95 -12.98
N THR A 191 32.17 -10.59 -12.73
CA THR A 191 32.02 -12.04 -12.93
C THR A 191 31.94 -12.35 -14.43
N ALA A 192 32.82 -13.20 -14.88
CA ALA A 192 32.79 -13.66 -16.28
C ALA A 192 31.43 -14.34 -16.58
N PRO A 193 30.85 -14.14 -17.77
CA PRO A 193 29.62 -14.82 -18.16
C PRO A 193 29.75 -16.33 -17.97
N THR A 194 28.71 -16.98 -17.46
CA THR A 194 28.71 -18.44 -17.17
C THR A 194 29.01 -19.34 -18.37
N GLY A 195 29.00 -18.81 -19.59
CA GLY A 195 29.38 -19.50 -20.81
C GLY A 195 30.79 -19.21 -21.31
N ALA A 196 31.55 -18.33 -20.67
CA ALA A 196 32.90 -17.94 -21.14
C ALA A 196 33.92 -19.05 -21.09
N ALA A 197 33.72 -20.08 -20.24
CA ALA A 197 34.60 -21.26 -20.13
C ALA A 197 34.20 -22.39 -21.09
N GLY A 198 33.25 -22.21 -21.97
CA GLY A 198 32.67 -23.27 -22.80
C GLY A 198 31.69 -24.15 -22.00
N LEU A 199 30.89 -24.91 -22.73
CA LEU A 199 30.07 -25.94 -22.13
C LEU A 199 31.03 -27.06 -21.63
N MET A 200 30.88 -27.47 -20.37
CA MET A 200 31.54 -28.69 -19.94
C MET A 200 31.12 -29.81 -20.90
N ASP A 201 32.09 -30.55 -21.45
CA ASP A 201 31.81 -31.75 -22.23
C ASP A 201 30.93 -32.66 -21.38
N ALA A 202 29.68 -32.85 -21.83
CA ALA A 202 28.85 -33.87 -21.23
C ALA A 202 29.55 -35.21 -21.47
N SER A 203 30.24 -35.72 -20.44
CA SER A 203 30.75 -37.06 -20.47
C SER A 203 29.53 -37.98 -20.56
N THR A 204 29.20 -38.37 -21.78
CA THR A 204 28.33 -39.51 -22.01
C THR A 204 29.15 -40.72 -21.53
N GLY A 205 29.04 -40.96 -20.22
CA GLY A 205 29.63 -42.13 -19.62
C GLY A 205 29.13 -43.35 -20.36
N SER A 206 30.02 -43.94 -21.13
CA SER A 206 29.79 -45.26 -21.69
C SER A 206 29.51 -46.20 -20.52
N GLY A 207 28.26 -46.56 -20.33
CA GLY A 207 27.86 -47.62 -19.44
C GLY A 207 28.44 -48.91 -19.92
N GLY A 208 29.66 -49.21 -19.49
CA GLY A 208 30.26 -50.53 -19.61
C GLY A 208 29.47 -51.49 -18.75
N GLY A 209 28.69 -52.34 -19.39
CA GLY A 209 28.12 -53.54 -18.78
C GLY A 209 29.22 -54.44 -18.29
N GLY A 210 29.19 -54.82 -17.02
CA GLY A 210 29.97 -55.87 -16.43
C GLY A 210 29.02 -56.83 -15.72
N GLY A 211 28.67 -57.86 -16.45
CA GLY A 211 27.95 -59.00 -15.93
C GLY A 211 28.82 -59.92 -15.11
N GLY A 212 28.22 -60.75 -14.35
CA GLY A 212 28.65 -62.12 -14.19
C GLY A 212 29.17 -62.56 -12.85
N GLY A 213 28.47 -63.39 -12.20
CA GLY A 213 28.89 -64.73 -11.88
C GLY A 213 29.42 -64.96 -10.47
N ASN A 214 28.73 -65.62 -9.79
CA ASN A 214 28.75 -66.77 -8.90
C ASN A 214 28.09 -66.46 -7.55
#